data_e8617e701bcdddd797eca4a4fdbd3582
#
_entry.id   e8617e701bcdddd797eca4a4fdbd3582
#
_cell.length_a   1.000
_cell.length_b   1.000
_cell.length_c   1.000
_cell.angle_alpha   90.00
_cell.angle_beta   90.00
_cell.angle_gamma   90.00
#
_symmetry.space_group_name_H-M   'P 1'
#
loop_
_entity.id
_entity.type
_entity.pdbx_description
1 polymer ?
#
loop_
_entity_poly.entity_id
_entity_poly.type
_entity_poly.pdbx_seq_one_letter_code
_entity_poly.pdbx_strand_id
1 'polypeptide(L)'
;MKLTVAMVAALSARESLAFVPSFNAVRSTSSTAAAQGNMCTVRMAAGVDQGASEMSSVPMGRKQMLQSAAAAAFGAAFVSANPSQSFADSSVRADIEGIMDKDGSKGPTLVRLAWHSSGTYDKISKTGGSQGGTMRFSQELADGANAGLNNAVGWMEPIKKKYPSISYGDLYTLAGVTAIEKMGGPTIKWRSGRKDDDVAAVPPGGRLPAADKGNPMATAKGLRDVFYRMGFNDREIVALSGAHALGRCHTDASGYDGPWTPTPNLFTGATYFKLLKSIPWSERKDFTPFQYQDPSGSLMMLPSDIVLLEDKSFKKYVDMYADNDKLFFEDFSKAFATLLELGTKDLVEESA
;
A
#
# COMPACT_ATOMS: atom_id res chain seq x y z
N MET A 1 -55.73 11.70 -37.47
CA MET A 1 -55.66 10.31 -37.95
C MET A 1 -54.62 9.55 -37.12
N LYS A 2 -55.11 8.58 -36.35
CA LYS A 2 -54.33 7.72 -35.46
C LYS A 2 -53.68 6.61 -36.26
N LEU A 3 -52.42 6.22 -36.01
CA LEU A 3 -51.93 4.89 -36.22
C LEU A 3 -50.94 4.50 -35.12
N THR A 4 -51.41 3.55 -34.33
CA THR A 4 -50.70 2.82 -33.29
C THR A 4 -50.00 1.63 -33.98
N VAL A 5 -48.73 1.38 -33.73
CA VAL A 5 -48.08 0.09 -34.05
C VAL A 5 -47.47 -0.46 -32.77
N ALA A 6 -48.07 -1.56 -32.33
CA ALA A 6 -47.54 -2.45 -31.28
C ALA A 6 -46.49 -3.36 -31.89
N MET A 7 -45.33 -3.54 -31.23
CA MET A 7 -44.36 -4.55 -31.58
C MET A 7 -44.13 -5.52 -30.43
N VAL A 8 -44.39 -6.79 -30.76
CA VAL A 8 -44.41 -7.96 -29.89
C VAL A 8 -42.96 -8.35 -29.52
N ALA A 9 -42.71 -8.59 -28.24
CA ALA A 9 -41.48 -9.22 -27.74
C ALA A 9 -41.55 -10.74 -27.95
N ALA A 10 -40.52 -11.29 -28.58
CA ALA A 10 -40.29 -12.74 -28.64
C ALA A 10 -39.11 -13.10 -27.71
N LEU A 11 -39.40 -13.84 -26.62
CA LEU A 11 -38.41 -14.55 -25.83
C LEU A 11 -37.87 -15.74 -26.63
N SER A 12 -36.57 -15.87 -26.75
CA SER A 12 -35.90 -17.13 -27.07
C SER A 12 -34.91 -17.48 -25.97
N ALA A 13 -35.28 -18.44 -25.13
CA ALA A 13 -34.35 -19.10 -24.21
C ALA A 13 -33.39 -19.99 -25.01
N ARG A 14 -32.11 -19.85 -24.80
CA ARG A 14 -31.09 -20.83 -25.20
C ARG A 14 -30.42 -21.37 -23.96
N GLU A 15 -30.62 -22.67 -23.76
CA GLU A 15 -29.92 -23.49 -22.79
C GLU A 15 -28.44 -23.58 -23.18
N SER A 16 -27.54 -23.23 -22.23
CA SER A 16 -26.10 -23.46 -22.38
C SER A 16 -25.72 -24.71 -21.60
N LEU A 17 -25.35 -25.75 -22.34
CA LEU A 17 -24.74 -26.98 -21.82
C LEU A 17 -23.40 -26.69 -21.18
N ALA A 18 -23.24 -27.04 -19.89
CA ALA A 18 -22.01 -26.99 -19.15
C ALA A 18 -21.08 -28.13 -19.63
N PHE A 19 -19.88 -27.75 -20.07
CA PHE A 19 -18.77 -28.64 -20.37
C PHE A 19 -17.92 -28.82 -19.12
N VAL A 20 -17.85 -30.03 -18.56
CA VAL A 20 -16.99 -30.38 -17.42
C VAL A 20 -15.77 -31.11 -17.97
N PRO A 21 -14.54 -30.63 -17.78
CA PRO A 21 -13.35 -31.40 -18.08
C PRO A 21 -12.96 -32.30 -16.91
N SER A 22 -12.82 -33.59 -17.20
CA SER A 22 -12.33 -34.65 -16.30
C SER A 22 -10.84 -34.46 -16.06
N PHE A 23 -10.40 -34.31 -14.79
CA PHE A 23 -9.01 -34.38 -14.40
C PHE A 23 -8.58 -35.81 -14.15
N ASN A 24 -7.64 -36.30 -14.94
CA ASN A 24 -6.89 -37.54 -14.68
C ASN A 24 -5.84 -37.30 -13.57
N ALA A 25 -5.97 -38.04 -12.49
CA ALA A 25 -5.01 -38.06 -11.40
C ALA A 25 -3.72 -38.78 -11.82
N VAL A 26 -2.59 -38.07 -11.82
CA VAL A 26 -1.25 -38.65 -11.92
C VAL A 26 -0.79 -39.00 -10.50
N ARG A 27 -0.61 -40.27 -10.23
CA ARG A 27 0.06 -40.82 -9.03
C ARG A 27 1.54 -40.46 -9.07
N SER A 28 2.04 -39.73 -8.09
CA SER A 28 3.47 -39.62 -7.82
C SER A 28 3.85 -40.59 -6.71
N THR A 29 4.83 -41.45 -7.00
CA THR A 29 5.44 -42.39 -6.07
C THR A 29 6.42 -41.63 -5.16
N SER A 30 6.28 -41.81 -3.86
CA SER A 30 7.20 -41.32 -2.83
C SER A 30 8.48 -42.14 -2.82
N SER A 31 9.63 -41.48 -2.93
CA SER A 31 10.95 -42.03 -2.63
C SER A 31 11.44 -41.40 -1.32
N THR A 32 11.55 -42.24 -0.28
CA THR A 32 12.18 -41.92 1.00
C THR A 32 13.68 -42.01 0.87
N ALA A 33 14.39 -40.91 1.09
CA ALA A 33 15.84 -40.92 1.34
C ALA A 33 16.11 -40.37 2.74
N ALA A 34 16.62 -41.21 3.60
CA ALA A 34 17.13 -40.89 4.93
C ALA A 34 18.46 -40.12 4.81
N ALA A 35 18.57 -38.97 5.44
CA ALA A 35 19.85 -38.29 5.65
C ALA A 35 20.13 -38.22 7.16
N GLN A 36 21.28 -38.82 7.51
CA GLN A 36 21.85 -38.91 8.85
C GLN A 36 22.29 -37.54 9.36
N GLY A 37 21.98 -37.25 10.63
CA GLY A 37 22.40 -36.05 11.32
C GLY A 37 23.90 -36.07 11.67
N ASN A 38 24.55 -34.96 11.51
CA ASN A 38 25.81 -34.62 12.16
C ASN A 38 25.58 -33.54 13.20
N MET A 39 25.68 -33.96 14.45
CA MET A 39 25.60 -33.09 15.63
C MET A 39 26.99 -32.49 15.87
N CYS A 40 27.17 -31.21 15.66
CA CYS A 40 28.36 -30.47 16.01
C CYS A 40 28.19 -29.85 17.40
N THR A 41 28.86 -30.44 18.40
CA THR A 41 28.95 -29.96 19.77
C THR A 41 30.00 -28.86 19.86
N VAL A 42 29.58 -27.61 20.18
CA VAL A 42 30.50 -26.52 20.55
C VAL A 42 30.68 -26.52 22.07
N ARG A 43 31.93 -26.82 22.52
CA ARG A 43 32.37 -26.71 23.91
C ARG A 43 32.55 -25.23 24.27
N MET A 44 31.86 -24.78 25.31
CA MET A 44 32.17 -23.51 26.01
C MET A 44 33.40 -23.70 26.90
N ALA A 45 34.42 -22.88 26.70
CA ALA A 45 35.53 -22.72 27.62
C ALA A 45 35.25 -21.51 28.53
N ALA A 46 35.19 -21.78 29.82
CA ALA A 46 35.11 -20.76 30.86
C ALA A 46 36.54 -20.26 31.15
N GLY A 47 36.75 -18.96 31.03
CA GLY A 47 37.92 -18.23 31.52
C GLY A 47 37.48 -17.16 32.49
N VAL A 48 37.71 -17.41 33.76
CA VAL A 48 37.57 -16.41 34.85
C VAL A 48 38.88 -15.67 34.94
N ASP A 49 38.89 -14.36 34.81
CA ASP A 49 40.00 -13.54 35.34
C ASP A 49 39.46 -12.38 36.16
N GLN A 50 39.90 -12.34 37.42
CA GLN A 50 39.54 -11.34 38.41
C GLN A 50 40.60 -10.23 38.37
N GLY A 51 40.18 -9.04 37.98
CA GLY A 51 40.95 -7.82 38.13
C GLY A 51 40.21 -6.83 39.03
N ALA A 52 40.46 -6.86 40.32
CA ALA A 52 40.03 -5.83 41.24
C ALA A 52 40.90 -4.62 41.15
N SER A 53 40.38 -3.45 40.75
CA SER A 53 41.03 -2.15 40.91
C SER A 53 40.28 -1.35 42.00
N GLU A 54 41.03 -1.06 43.05
CA GLU A 54 40.63 -0.20 44.18
C GLU A 54 40.27 1.19 43.68
N MET A 55 39.04 1.65 43.90
CA MET A 55 38.66 3.06 43.75
C MET A 55 38.83 3.78 45.07
N SER A 56 39.86 4.65 45.12
CA SER A 56 40.13 5.61 46.17
C SER A 56 38.97 6.59 46.35
N SER A 57 38.39 6.63 47.52
CA SER A 57 37.34 7.56 47.95
C SER A 57 37.95 8.92 48.31
N VAL A 58 37.70 9.96 47.49
CA VAL A 58 37.96 11.35 47.85
C VAL A 58 36.67 11.98 48.37
N PRO A 59 36.64 12.63 49.55
CA PRO A 59 35.42 13.22 50.07
C PRO A 59 35.04 14.50 49.34
N MET A 60 33.88 14.53 48.76
CA MET A 60 33.32 15.69 48.04
C MET A 60 32.69 16.70 49.03
N GLY A 61 33.10 17.97 48.96
CA GLY A 61 32.65 19.05 49.84
C GLY A 61 31.19 19.46 49.59
N ARG A 62 30.51 19.85 50.65
CA ARG A 62 29.08 20.23 50.75
C ARG A 62 28.59 21.25 49.69
N LYS A 63 29.46 22.01 49.04
CA LYS A 63 29.12 22.98 47.99
C LYS A 63 28.92 22.35 46.59
N GLN A 64 29.50 21.18 46.36
CA GLN A 64 29.33 20.48 45.07
C GLN A 64 28.02 19.62 45.02
N MET A 65 27.45 19.26 46.19
CA MET A 65 26.18 18.55 46.25
C MET A 65 24.96 19.41 45.85
N LEU A 66 25.04 20.74 46.01
CA LEU A 66 23.93 21.65 45.68
C LEU A 66 23.91 22.09 44.20
N GLN A 67 25.02 21.88 43.45
CA GLN A 67 25.05 22.16 42.02
C GLN A 67 24.66 20.96 41.14
N SER A 68 24.73 19.74 41.68
CA SER A 68 24.32 18.51 40.96
C SER A 68 22.81 18.26 40.98
N ALA A 69 22.06 18.94 41.87
CA ALA A 69 20.60 18.79 41.98
C ALA A 69 19.79 19.68 41.01
N ALA A 70 20.45 20.64 40.34
CA ALA A 70 19.77 21.57 39.42
C ALA A 70 19.88 21.17 37.92
N ALA A 71 20.64 20.13 37.59
CA ALA A 71 20.85 19.67 36.22
C ALA A 71 19.99 18.44 35.85
N ALA A 72 19.18 17.90 36.77
CA ALA A 72 18.36 16.70 36.55
C ALA A 72 16.89 17.01 36.24
N ALA A 73 16.55 18.26 35.93
CA ALA A 73 15.15 18.66 35.60
C ALA A 73 14.94 19.05 34.13
N PHE A 74 15.83 18.63 33.23
CA PHE A 74 15.45 18.58 31.80
C PHE A 74 14.86 17.19 31.54
N GLY A 75 13.55 17.14 31.61
CA GLY A 75 12.76 15.96 31.37
C GLY A 75 13.07 15.35 30.02
N ALA A 76 13.70 14.20 30.02
CA ALA A 76 13.47 13.21 29.01
C ALA A 76 11.97 12.83 29.13
N ALA A 77 11.14 13.41 28.26
CA ALA A 77 9.84 12.83 27.98
C ALA A 77 10.14 11.48 27.31
N PHE A 78 10.35 10.46 28.13
CA PHE A 78 10.23 9.08 27.68
C PHE A 78 8.77 8.96 27.23
N VAL A 79 8.55 9.03 25.92
CA VAL A 79 7.33 8.50 25.33
C VAL A 79 7.35 7.04 25.74
N SER A 80 6.58 6.71 26.76
CA SER A 80 6.39 5.34 27.22
C SER A 80 5.67 4.63 26.07
N ALA A 81 6.42 3.97 25.22
CA ALA A 81 5.85 3.06 24.23
C ALA A 81 5.05 2.02 25.03
N ASN A 82 3.76 1.93 24.74
CA ASN A 82 2.89 0.98 25.42
C ASN A 82 3.22 -0.43 24.88
N PRO A 83 3.93 -1.31 25.63
CA PRO A 83 4.38 -2.59 25.10
C PRO A 83 3.23 -3.48 24.63
N SER A 84 2.03 -3.30 25.16
CA SER A 84 0.83 -4.01 24.69
C SER A 84 0.39 -3.60 23.27
N GLN A 85 0.66 -2.37 22.86
CA GLN A 85 0.35 -1.88 21.50
C GLN A 85 1.28 -2.51 20.46
N SER A 86 2.61 -2.55 20.70
CA SER A 86 3.56 -3.12 19.75
C SER A 86 3.38 -4.63 19.54
N PHE A 87 3.02 -5.39 20.58
CA PHE A 87 2.67 -6.81 20.44
C PHE A 87 1.40 -7.01 19.61
N ALA A 88 0.39 -6.14 19.76
CA ALA A 88 -0.82 -6.20 18.98
C ALA A 88 -0.52 -5.91 17.50
N ASP A 89 0.29 -4.88 17.21
CA ASP A 89 0.63 -4.48 15.84
C ASP A 89 1.44 -5.57 15.11
N SER A 90 2.43 -6.21 15.77
CA SER A 90 3.18 -7.33 15.19
C SER A 90 2.30 -8.56 14.89
N SER A 91 1.32 -8.85 15.75
CA SER A 91 0.38 -9.95 15.53
C SER A 91 -0.60 -9.65 14.40
N VAL A 92 -1.04 -8.40 14.26
CA VAL A 92 -1.89 -7.96 13.16
C VAL A 92 -1.13 -8.03 11.83
N ARG A 93 0.14 -7.59 11.79
CA ARG A 93 1.00 -7.72 10.61
C ARG A 93 1.12 -9.18 10.16
N ALA A 94 1.40 -10.11 11.09
CA ALA A 94 1.51 -11.53 10.79
C ALA A 94 0.20 -12.11 10.19
N ASP A 95 -0.97 -11.71 10.69
CA ASP A 95 -2.24 -12.14 10.13
C ASP A 95 -2.49 -11.56 8.72
N ILE A 96 -2.09 -10.32 8.47
CA ILE A 96 -2.15 -9.70 7.13
C ILE A 96 -1.20 -10.44 6.17
N GLU A 97 0.02 -10.74 6.59
CA GLU A 97 0.96 -11.53 5.79
C GLU A 97 0.41 -12.92 5.48
N GLY A 98 -0.27 -13.56 6.44
CA GLY A 98 -0.92 -14.85 6.25
C GLY A 98 -2.04 -14.84 5.20
N ILE A 99 -2.66 -13.69 4.91
CA ILE A 99 -3.59 -13.53 3.79
C ILE A 99 -2.83 -13.60 2.45
N MET A 100 -1.66 -12.94 2.39
CA MET A 100 -0.82 -12.89 1.20
C MET A 100 -0.07 -14.20 0.96
N ASP A 101 0.31 -14.93 2.01
CA ASP A 101 0.93 -16.26 1.89
C ASP A 101 -0.03 -17.28 1.24
N LYS A 102 -1.34 -17.12 1.45
CA LYS A 102 -2.37 -17.94 0.79
C LYS A 102 -2.62 -17.51 -0.66
N ASP A 103 -2.47 -16.22 -0.94
CA ASP A 103 -2.71 -15.64 -2.27
C ASP A 103 -1.97 -14.31 -2.40
N GLY A 104 -0.78 -14.35 -3.00
CA GLY A 104 0.08 -13.18 -3.19
C GLY A 104 -0.56 -12.07 -4.04
N SER A 105 -1.58 -12.39 -4.85
CA SER A 105 -2.29 -11.40 -5.68
C SER A 105 -3.12 -10.40 -4.87
N LYS A 106 -3.34 -10.69 -3.58
CA LYS A 106 -4.07 -9.79 -2.66
C LYS A 106 -3.25 -8.59 -2.20
N GLY A 107 -1.92 -8.73 -2.15
CA GLY A 107 -1.02 -7.66 -1.70
C GLY A 107 -1.25 -6.32 -2.40
N PRO A 108 -1.24 -6.25 -3.74
CA PRO A 108 -1.51 -5.01 -4.46
C PRO A 108 -2.87 -4.37 -4.13
N THR A 109 -3.90 -5.18 -3.89
CA THR A 109 -5.23 -4.67 -3.52
C THR A 109 -5.24 -4.10 -2.10
N LEU A 110 -4.44 -4.65 -1.18
CA LEU A 110 -4.26 -4.08 0.17
C LEU A 110 -3.52 -2.73 0.10
N VAL A 111 -2.52 -2.58 -0.76
CA VAL A 111 -1.86 -1.28 -1.01
C VAL A 111 -2.87 -0.27 -1.57
N ARG A 112 -3.73 -0.70 -2.51
CA ARG A 112 -4.77 0.15 -3.07
C ARG A 112 -5.82 0.54 -2.02
N LEU A 113 -6.19 -0.36 -1.11
CA LEU A 113 -7.09 -0.04 0.01
C LEU A 113 -6.52 1.08 0.89
N ALA A 114 -5.25 0.98 1.29
CA ALA A 114 -4.58 2.01 2.08
C ALA A 114 -4.50 3.36 1.34
N TRP A 115 -4.17 3.33 0.03
CA TRP A 115 -4.14 4.51 -0.83
C TRP A 115 -5.51 5.17 -0.93
N HIS A 116 -6.56 4.45 -1.28
CA HIS A 116 -7.89 5.00 -1.49
C HIS A 116 -8.53 5.50 -0.19
N SER A 117 -8.29 4.84 0.93
CA SER A 117 -8.72 5.30 2.27
C SER A 117 -8.07 6.63 2.67
N SER A 118 -6.88 6.93 2.16
CA SER A 118 -6.09 8.12 2.53
C SER A 118 -6.21 9.26 1.50
N GLY A 119 -6.32 8.90 0.21
CA GLY A 119 -6.23 9.83 -0.94
C GLY A 119 -7.43 10.77 -1.11
N THR A 120 -8.44 10.62 -0.28
CA THR A 120 -9.62 11.49 -0.27
C THR A 120 -9.42 12.81 0.50
N TYR A 121 -8.27 12.98 1.18
CA TYR A 121 -8.00 14.14 2.01
C TYR A 121 -7.98 15.45 1.21
N ASP A 122 -8.58 16.48 1.81
CA ASP A 122 -8.54 17.85 1.33
C ASP A 122 -7.96 18.77 2.42
N LYS A 123 -6.79 19.36 2.12
CA LYS A 123 -6.06 20.20 3.07
C LYS A 123 -6.75 21.52 3.41
N ILE A 124 -7.72 21.97 2.58
CA ILE A 124 -8.47 23.20 2.81
C ILE A 124 -9.68 22.94 3.71
N SER A 125 -10.54 22.00 3.31
CA SER A 125 -11.72 21.64 4.09
C SER A 125 -11.43 20.75 5.31
N LYS A 126 -10.21 20.16 5.38
CA LYS A 126 -9.79 19.22 6.44
C LYS A 126 -10.70 17.99 6.55
N THR A 127 -11.26 17.52 5.42
CA THR A 127 -12.14 16.37 5.34
C THR A 127 -11.51 15.25 4.53
N GLY A 128 -11.93 13.99 4.78
CA GLY A 128 -11.34 12.80 4.18
C GLY A 128 -9.99 12.44 4.81
N GLY A 129 -9.27 11.53 4.17
CA GLY A 129 -8.02 10.97 4.70
C GLY A 129 -8.25 9.72 5.54
N SER A 130 -7.17 9.18 6.10
CA SER A 130 -7.17 7.85 6.73
C SER A 130 -7.77 7.80 8.13
N GLN A 131 -8.02 8.97 8.78
CA GLN A 131 -8.40 9.07 10.20
C GLN A 131 -9.62 8.21 10.54
N GLY A 132 -10.69 8.33 9.76
CA GLY A 132 -12.01 7.82 10.12
C GLY A 132 -12.28 6.36 9.74
N GLY A 133 -11.39 5.72 8.96
CA GLY A 133 -11.59 4.36 8.46
C GLY A 133 -12.91 4.18 7.68
N THR A 134 -13.35 5.22 6.98
CA THR A 134 -14.70 5.32 6.40
C THR A 134 -14.92 4.41 5.20
N MET A 135 -13.86 3.86 4.60
CA MET A 135 -13.94 2.90 3.48
C MET A 135 -14.77 1.64 3.81
N ARG A 136 -15.04 1.37 5.09
CA ARG A 136 -15.96 0.28 5.49
C ARG A 136 -17.42 0.54 5.16
N PHE A 137 -17.80 1.78 4.90
CA PHE A 137 -19.17 2.15 4.60
C PHE A 137 -19.51 2.01 3.12
N SER A 138 -20.71 1.50 2.84
CA SER A 138 -21.18 1.32 1.47
C SER A 138 -21.22 2.60 0.65
N GLN A 139 -21.41 3.77 1.30
CA GLN A 139 -21.42 5.07 0.65
C GLN A 139 -20.07 5.41 0.00
N GLU A 140 -18.96 5.09 0.66
CA GLU A 140 -17.62 5.31 0.09
C GLU A 140 -17.26 4.22 -0.91
N LEU A 141 -17.59 2.96 -0.62
CA LEU A 141 -17.39 1.84 -1.54
C LEU A 141 -18.18 1.98 -2.85
N ALA A 142 -19.29 2.74 -2.85
CA ALA A 142 -20.08 3.02 -4.05
C ALA A 142 -19.43 4.01 -5.03
N ASP A 143 -18.36 4.75 -4.62
CA ASP A 143 -17.59 5.54 -5.57
C ASP A 143 -16.95 4.62 -6.61
N GLY A 144 -17.15 4.92 -7.91
CA GLY A 144 -16.63 4.10 -9.00
C GLY A 144 -15.10 3.92 -8.96
N ALA A 145 -14.36 4.88 -8.39
CA ALA A 145 -12.93 4.75 -8.16
C ALA A 145 -12.58 3.62 -7.17
N ASN A 146 -13.51 3.22 -6.30
CA ASN A 146 -13.34 2.18 -5.30
C ASN A 146 -13.79 0.78 -5.76
N ALA A 147 -14.16 0.61 -7.04
CA ALA A 147 -14.60 -0.67 -7.56
C ALA A 147 -13.60 -1.79 -7.24
N GLY A 148 -14.08 -2.91 -6.69
CA GLY A 148 -13.29 -4.06 -6.27
C GLY A 148 -12.67 -3.96 -4.86
N LEU A 149 -12.67 -2.80 -4.20
CA LEU A 149 -12.11 -2.65 -2.84
C LEU A 149 -12.97 -3.29 -1.74
N ASN A 150 -14.24 -3.58 -2.00
CA ASN A 150 -15.06 -4.39 -1.13
C ASN A 150 -14.42 -5.75 -0.80
N ASN A 151 -13.64 -6.32 -1.72
CA ASN A 151 -12.89 -7.56 -1.48
C ASN A 151 -11.82 -7.34 -0.39
N ALA A 152 -11.01 -6.28 -0.48
CA ALA A 152 -9.98 -5.99 0.51
C ALA A 152 -10.58 -5.66 1.88
N VAL A 153 -11.66 -4.88 1.93
CA VAL A 153 -12.42 -4.64 3.17
C VAL A 153 -12.89 -5.96 3.77
N GLY A 154 -13.46 -6.86 2.95
CA GLY A 154 -13.90 -8.18 3.41
C GLY A 154 -12.76 -9.06 3.95
N TRP A 155 -11.55 -8.98 3.39
CA TRP A 155 -10.38 -9.71 3.91
C TRP A 155 -9.90 -9.16 5.26
N MET A 156 -10.14 -7.88 5.56
CA MET A 156 -9.75 -7.26 6.82
C MET A 156 -10.76 -7.54 7.96
N GLU A 157 -12.01 -7.87 7.67
CA GLU A 157 -13.04 -8.12 8.69
C GLU A 157 -12.70 -9.24 9.72
N PRO A 158 -12.16 -10.41 9.31
CA PRO A 158 -11.72 -11.42 10.27
C PRO A 158 -10.61 -10.91 11.21
N ILE A 159 -9.69 -10.07 10.68
CA ILE A 159 -8.61 -9.48 11.50
C ILE A 159 -9.22 -8.46 12.48
N LYS A 160 -10.11 -7.59 12.01
CA LYS A 160 -10.83 -6.64 12.87
C LYS A 160 -11.58 -7.35 14.02
N LYS A 161 -12.22 -8.49 13.72
CA LYS A 161 -12.90 -9.30 14.75
C LYS A 161 -11.93 -9.90 15.77
N LYS A 162 -10.76 -10.33 15.31
CA LYS A 162 -9.70 -10.90 16.18
C LYS A 162 -9.05 -9.82 17.05
N TYR A 163 -8.91 -8.61 16.52
CA TYR A 163 -8.28 -7.47 17.20
C TYR A 163 -9.25 -6.28 17.27
N PRO A 164 -10.28 -6.32 18.13
CA PRO A 164 -11.34 -5.32 18.14
C PRO A 164 -10.88 -3.90 18.53
N SER A 165 -9.72 -3.79 19.20
CA SER A 165 -9.14 -2.51 19.63
C SER A 165 -8.48 -1.71 18.49
N ILE A 166 -8.02 -2.35 17.42
CA ILE A 166 -7.47 -1.62 16.27
C ILE A 166 -8.58 -0.87 15.52
N SER A 167 -8.36 0.40 15.18
CA SER A 167 -9.30 1.12 14.34
C SER A 167 -9.29 0.60 12.90
N TYR A 168 -10.37 0.81 12.13
CA TYR A 168 -10.34 0.51 10.70
C TYR A 168 -9.32 1.37 9.95
N GLY A 169 -9.17 2.64 10.38
CA GLY A 169 -8.15 3.53 9.82
C GLY A 169 -6.74 2.99 10.00
N ASP A 170 -6.41 2.49 11.19
CA ASP A 170 -5.13 1.84 11.45
C ASP A 170 -5.01 0.51 10.70
N LEU A 171 -6.04 -0.32 10.70
CA LEU A 171 -6.02 -1.62 10.04
C LEU A 171 -5.79 -1.50 8.53
N TYR A 172 -6.47 -0.57 7.85
CA TYR A 172 -6.34 -0.40 6.40
C TYR A 172 -4.98 0.17 6.01
N THR A 173 -4.47 1.14 6.77
CA THR A 173 -3.15 1.71 6.51
C THR A 173 -2.02 0.73 6.84
N LEU A 174 -2.13 -0.02 7.93
CA LEU A 174 -1.18 -1.08 8.30
C LEU A 174 -1.17 -2.20 7.25
N ALA A 175 -2.33 -2.57 6.70
CA ALA A 175 -2.40 -3.58 5.65
C ALA A 175 -1.61 -3.16 4.40
N GLY A 176 -1.69 -1.88 4.00
CA GLY A 176 -0.91 -1.36 2.89
C GLY A 176 0.60 -1.38 3.13
N VAL A 177 1.03 -0.95 4.32
CA VAL A 177 2.45 -0.97 4.71
C VAL A 177 3.00 -2.40 4.73
N THR A 178 2.30 -3.31 5.43
CA THR A 178 2.67 -4.72 5.49
C THR A 178 2.76 -5.36 4.10
N ALA A 179 1.80 -5.03 3.23
CA ALA A 179 1.80 -5.56 1.87
C ALA A 179 2.99 -5.04 1.04
N ILE A 180 3.33 -3.74 1.13
CA ILE A 180 4.49 -3.18 0.44
C ILE A 180 5.76 -3.91 0.88
N GLU A 181 5.99 -4.04 2.18
CA GLU A 181 7.19 -4.68 2.74
C GLU A 181 7.26 -6.16 2.37
N LYS A 182 6.17 -6.89 2.49
CA LYS A 182 6.07 -8.31 2.11
C LYS A 182 6.34 -8.56 0.63
N MET A 183 5.97 -7.61 -0.24
CA MET A 183 6.25 -7.69 -1.69
C MET A 183 7.66 -7.22 -2.07
N GLY A 184 8.55 -6.97 -1.11
CA GLY A 184 9.94 -6.57 -1.34
C GLY A 184 10.15 -5.06 -1.54
N GLY A 185 9.15 -4.25 -1.21
CA GLY A 185 9.25 -2.80 -1.21
C GLY A 185 10.04 -2.23 -0.03
N PRO A 186 10.17 -0.92 0.06
CA PRO A 186 10.87 -0.26 1.15
C PRO A 186 10.07 -0.34 2.46
N THR A 187 10.78 -0.26 3.58
CA THR A 187 10.15 -0.04 4.88
C THR A 187 9.46 1.31 4.92
N ILE A 188 8.21 1.31 5.31
CA ILE A 188 7.37 2.50 5.43
C ILE A 188 7.23 2.85 6.92
N LYS A 189 7.62 4.07 7.30
CA LYS A 189 7.35 4.56 8.64
C LYS A 189 5.83 4.65 8.83
N TRP A 190 5.31 3.91 9.81
CA TRP A 190 3.88 3.89 10.10
C TRP A 190 3.64 4.26 11.56
N ARG A 191 2.52 4.93 11.83
CA ARG A 191 2.08 5.33 13.17
C ARG A 191 0.62 4.95 13.36
N SER A 192 0.30 4.43 14.53
CA SER A 192 -1.06 4.10 14.97
C SER A 192 -1.76 5.28 15.63
N GLY A 193 -3.03 5.11 15.98
CA GLY A 193 -3.80 6.08 16.76
C GLY A 193 -4.96 6.72 16.01
N ARG A 194 -5.28 6.25 14.79
CA ARG A 194 -6.48 6.68 14.07
C ARG A 194 -7.71 6.25 14.84
N LYS A 195 -8.77 7.03 14.71
CA LYS A 195 -10.05 6.78 15.38
C LYS A 195 -11.15 6.70 14.35
N ASP A 196 -11.92 5.62 14.42
CA ASP A 196 -13.02 5.39 13.50
C ASP A 196 -14.12 6.45 13.67
N ASP A 197 -14.50 7.08 12.56
CA ASP A 197 -15.61 8.01 12.48
C ASP A 197 -16.90 7.28 12.06
N ASP A 198 -18.01 7.96 12.14
CA ASP A 198 -19.30 7.46 11.65
C ASP A 198 -19.48 7.71 10.13
N VAL A 199 -20.62 7.30 9.60
CA VAL A 199 -20.93 7.41 8.16
C VAL A 199 -21.02 8.86 7.68
N ALA A 200 -21.29 9.82 8.57
CA ALA A 200 -21.36 11.23 8.21
C ALA A 200 -20.00 11.82 7.83
N ALA A 201 -18.90 11.13 8.22
CA ALA A 201 -17.53 11.52 7.87
C ALA A 201 -17.09 11.01 6.49
N VAL A 202 -17.91 10.21 5.80
CA VAL A 202 -17.59 9.74 4.43
C VAL A 202 -17.32 10.95 3.53
N PRO A 203 -16.15 11.00 2.87
CA PRO A 203 -15.79 12.12 2.03
C PRO A 203 -16.67 12.17 0.77
N PRO A 204 -16.85 13.37 0.17
CA PRO A 204 -17.50 13.48 -1.13
C PRO A 204 -16.81 12.61 -2.18
N GLY A 205 -17.59 11.96 -3.04
CA GLY A 205 -17.07 11.17 -4.16
C GLY A 205 -16.27 11.98 -5.17
N GLY A 206 -15.53 11.30 -6.05
CA GLY A 206 -14.76 11.92 -7.14
C GLY A 206 -13.45 12.59 -6.69
N ARG A 207 -12.96 12.31 -5.48
CA ARG A 207 -11.69 12.86 -4.97
C ARG A 207 -10.44 12.09 -5.40
N LEU A 208 -10.61 10.90 -5.97
CA LEU A 208 -9.49 10.08 -6.47
C LEU A 208 -9.20 10.38 -7.95
N PRO A 209 -7.97 10.15 -8.43
CA PRO A 209 -7.60 10.50 -9.79
C PRO A 209 -8.28 9.59 -10.82
N ALA A 210 -8.70 10.19 -11.93
CA ALA A 210 -9.07 9.42 -13.10
C ALA A 210 -7.81 9.01 -13.89
N ALA A 211 -7.83 7.81 -14.47
CA ALA A 211 -6.74 7.29 -15.28
C ALA A 211 -6.59 8.04 -16.62
N ASP A 212 -7.67 8.67 -17.10
CA ASP A 212 -7.72 9.44 -18.34
C ASP A 212 -8.63 10.66 -18.19
N LYS A 213 -8.23 11.80 -18.79
CA LYS A 213 -9.03 13.03 -18.90
C LYS A 213 -9.20 13.46 -20.35
N GLY A 214 -9.02 12.51 -21.31
CA GLY A 214 -9.25 12.70 -22.72
C GLY A 214 -8.07 13.28 -23.51
N ASN A 215 -7.05 13.84 -22.84
CA ASN A 215 -5.79 14.24 -23.44
C ASN A 215 -4.69 14.39 -22.40
N PRO A 216 -3.39 14.38 -22.82
CA PRO A 216 -2.26 14.40 -21.86
C PRO A 216 -2.24 15.62 -20.96
N MET A 217 -2.51 16.81 -21.48
CA MET A 217 -2.49 18.04 -20.67
C MET A 217 -3.58 18.03 -19.60
N ALA A 218 -4.79 17.61 -19.93
CA ALA A 218 -5.90 17.49 -18.99
C ALA A 218 -5.64 16.39 -17.96
N THR A 219 -4.99 15.28 -18.36
CA THR A 219 -4.62 14.18 -17.48
C THR A 219 -3.54 14.60 -16.47
N ALA A 220 -2.46 15.28 -16.93
CA ALA A 220 -1.43 15.85 -16.06
C ALA A 220 -2.02 16.85 -15.04
N LYS A 221 -2.90 17.74 -15.54
CA LYS A 221 -3.63 18.68 -14.68
C LYS A 221 -4.49 17.95 -13.67
N GLY A 222 -5.22 16.91 -14.08
CA GLY A 222 -6.08 16.11 -13.21
C GLY A 222 -5.29 15.43 -12.08
N LEU A 223 -4.10 14.88 -12.37
CA LEU A 223 -3.20 14.36 -11.34
C LEU A 223 -2.82 15.46 -10.34
N ARG A 224 -2.38 16.64 -10.82
CA ARG A 224 -2.04 17.75 -9.94
C ARG A 224 -3.22 18.23 -9.11
N ASP A 225 -4.41 18.36 -9.70
CA ASP A 225 -5.61 18.79 -8.98
C ASP A 225 -5.90 17.87 -7.77
N VAL A 226 -5.73 16.55 -7.94
CA VAL A 226 -5.93 15.58 -6.87
C VAL A 226 -4.82 15.64 -5.83
N PHE A 227 -3.58 15.54 -6.26
CA PHE A 227 -2.45 15.41 -5.32
C PHE A 227 -2.09 16.74 -4.64
N TYR A 228 -2.21 17.88 -5.33
CA TYR A 228 -2.00 19.21 -4.73
C TYR A 228 -3.09 19.58 -3.72
N ARG A 229 -4.34 19.09 -3.93
CA ARG A 229 -5.39 19.17 -2.93
C ARG A 229 -4.99 18.50 -1.62
N MET A 230 -4.30 17.38 -1.70
CA MET A 230 -3.75 16.65 -0.54
C MET A 230 -2.52 17.33 0.08
N GLY A 231 -1.77 18.11 -0.71
CA GLY A 231 -0.55 18.81 -0.26
C GLY A 231 0.74 18.30 -0.90
N PHE A 232 0.67 17.31 -1.78
CA PHE A 232 1.83 16.75 -2.50
C PHE A 232 2.32 17.68 -3.63
N ASN A 233 3.53 17.45 -4.09
CA ASN A 233 4.17 18.11 -5.22
C ASN A 233 4.43 17.12 -6.37
N ASP A 234 4.96 17.60 -7.50
CA ASP A 234 5.23 16.78 -8.70
C ASP A 234 6.18 15.60 -8.45
N ARG A 235 7.19 15.76 -7.56
CA ARG A 235 8.11 14.68 -7.20
C ARG A 235 7.40 13.55 -6.49
N GLU A 236 6.55 13.90 -5.54
CA GLU A 236 5.76 12.94 -4.76
C GLU A 236 4.67 12.28 -5.61
N ILE A 237 4.06 13.01 -6.56
CA ILE A 237 3.12 12.44 -7.53
C ILE A 237 3.81 11.30 -8.30
N VAL A 238 4.97 11.57 -8.88
CA VAL A 238 5.70 10.56 -9.66
C VAL A 238 6.16 9.40 -8.76
N ALA A 239 6.67 9.68 -7.57
CA ALA A 239 7.05 8.64 -6.62
C ALA A 239 5.88 7.70 -6.28
N LEU A 240 4.72 8.27 -5.91
CA LEU A 240 3.52 7.49 -5.59
C LEU A 240 2.97 6.72 -6.79
N SER A 241 3.09 7.26 -8.01
CA SER A 241 2.71 6.55 -9.24
C SER A 241 3.53 5.27 -9.45
N GLY A 242 4.73 5.18 -8.87
CA GLY A 242 5.56 3.97 -8.89
C GLY A 242 4.91 2.77 -8.21
N ALA A 243 3.85 2.94 -7.42
CA ALA A 243 3.02 1.85 -6.89
C ALA A 243 2.37 1.00 -8.00
N HIS A 244 2.25 1.52 -9.22
CA HIS A 244 1.83 0.76 -10.40
C HIS A 244 2.83 -0.33 -10.82
N ALA A 245 4.01 -0.42 -10.18
CA ALA A 245 4.83 -1.65 -10.25
C ALA A 245 4.06 -2.88 -9.75
N LEU A 246 3.02 -2.67 -8.93
CA LEU A 246 2.24 -3.71 -8.25
C LEU A 246 0.87 -3.88 -8.89
N GLY A 247 0.44 -5.13 -8.97
CA GLY A 247 -0.92 -5.48 -9.36
C GLY A 247 -1.18 -5.42 -10.86
N ARG A 248 -2.47 -5.43 -11.15
CA ARG A 248 -3.00 -5.32 -12.50
C ARG A 248 -4.39 -4.69 -12.51
N CYS A 249 -4.77 -4.14 -13.63
CA CYS A 249 -6.16 -3.76 -13.89
C CYS A 249 -7.02 -4.96 -14.25
N HIS A 250 -8.32 -4.85 -13.91
CA HIS A 250 -9.36 -5.83 -14.22
C HIS A 250 -10.57 -5.11 -14.83
N THR A 251 -11.08 -5.66 -15.91
CA THR A 251 -12.19 -5.06 -16.67
C THR A 251 -13.47 -4.91 -15.87
N ASP A 252 -13.73 -5.82 -14.93
CA ASP A 252 -14.88 -5.81 -14.02
C ASP A 252 -14.76 -4.84 -12.85
N ALA A 253 -13.58 -4.23 -12.66
CA ALA A 253 -13.33 -3.24 -11.61
C ALA A 253 -13.05 -1.84 -12.21
N SER A 254 -11.87 -1.65 -12.80
CA SER A 254 -11.47 -0.35 -13.36
C SER A 254 -11.90 -0.13 -14.81
N GLY A 255 -12.34 -1.18 -15.49
CA GLY A 255 -12.58 -1.18 -16.94
C GLY A 255 -11.33 -1.41 -17.77
N TYR A 256 -10.13 -1.13 -17.24
CA TYR A 256 -8.83 -1.40 -17.86
C TYR A 256 -8.42 -2.86 -17.65
N ASP A 257 -7.42 -3.34 -18.41
CA ASP A 257 -6.98 -4.74 -18.33
C ASP A 257 -5.47 -4.89 -18.49
N GLY A 258 -4.87 -5.69 -17.63
CA GLY A 258 -3.47 -6.11 -17.71
C GLY A 258 -2.60 -5.60 -16.58
N PRO A 259 -1.40 -6.17 -16.40
CA PRO A 259 -0.39 -5.74 -15.44
C PRO A 259 0.50 -4.65 -16.04
N TRP A 260 1.08 -3.79 -15.17
CA TRP A 260 2.10 -2.80 -15.58
C TRP A 260 3.50 -3.41 -15.71
N THR A 261 3.77 -4.49 -14.96
CA THR A 261 5.08 -5.15 -14.91
C THR A 261 4.94 -6.66 -15.04
N PRO A 262 6.01 -7.38 -15.45
CA PRO A 262 5.99 -8.85 -15.53
C PRO A 262 5.87 -9.53 -14.16
N THR A 263 6.15 -8.81 -13.07
CA THR A 263 6.14 -9.33 -11.70
C THR A 263 5.18 -8.55 -10.80
N PRO A 264 3.86 -8.63 -11.05
CA PRO A 264 2.87 -7.74 -10.41
C PRO A 264 2.74 -7.93 -8.89
N ASN A 265 3.32 -8.98 -8.33
CA ASN A 265 3.31 -9.26 -6.89
C ASN A 265 4.67 -8.99 -6.22
N LEU A 266 5.62 -8.35 -6.94
CA LEU A 266 6.93 -7.95 -6.41
C LEU A 266 7.15 -6.45 -6.64
N PHE A 267 7.46 -5.73 -5.57
CA PHE A 267 7.82 -4.32 -5.66
C PHE A 267 9.32 -4.20 -5.95
N THR A 268 9.69 -4.31 -7.22
CA THR A 268 11.07 -4.40 -7.69
C THR A 268 11.63 -3.02 -8.05
N GLY A 269 11.72 -2.12 -7.09
CA GLY A 269 12.38 -0.83 -7.25
C GLY A 269 11.89 -0.05 -8.48
N ALA A 270 12.81 0.46 -9.29
CA ALA A 270 12.52 1.29 -10.45
C ALA A 270 12.01 0.52 -11.69
N THR A 271 11.68 -0.78 -11.59
CA THR A 271 11.26 -1.58 -12.76
C THR A 271 10.11 -0.91 -13.53
N TYR A 272 9.10 -0.39 -12.83
CA TYR A 272 7.99 0.34 -13.45
C TYR A 272 8.51 1.52 -14.30
N PHE A 273 9.38 2.39 -13.76
CA PHE A 273 9.91 3.55 -14.47
C PHE A 273 10.84 3.17 -15.63
N LYS A 274 11.62 2.08 -15.48
CA LYS A 274 12.46 1.54 -16.55
C LYS A 274 11.61 1.06 -17.72
N LEU A 275 10.55 0.30 -17.45
CA LEU A 275 9.62 -0.17 -18.45
C LEU A 275 8.87 0.98 -19.10
N LEU A 276 8.33 1.90 -18.29
CA LEU A 276 7.63 3.09 -18.75
C LEU A 276 8.49 3.86 -19.77
N LYS A 277 9.77 4.08 -19.48
CA LYS A 277 10.72 4.84 -20.30
C LYS A 277 11.21 4.10 -21.55
N SER A 278 11.42 2.78 -21.46
CA SER A 278 12.14 2.01 -22.49
C SER A 278 11.25 1.31 -23.51
N ILE A 279 9.99 1.02 -23.18
CA ILE A 279 9.08 0.31 -24.06
C ILE A 279 8.41 1.30 -25.02
N PRO A 280 8.29 0.96 -26.33
CA PRO A 280 7.51 1.75 -27.28
C PRO A 280 6.01 1.45 -27.08
N TRP A 281 5.42 2.11 -26.11
CA TRP A 281 4.00 1.98 -25.80
C TRP A 281 3.14 2.44 -26.96
N SER A 282 2.11 1.67 -27.29
CA SER A 282 1.14 1.99 -28.35
C SER A 282 -0.28 1.79 -27.84
N GLU A 283 -1.23 2.46 -28.50
CA GLU A 283 -2.64 2.28 -28.23
C GLU A 283 -3.04 0.80 -28.39
N ARG A 284 -3.78 0.26 -27.40
CA ARG A 284 -4.45 -1.04 -27.53
C ARG A 284 -5.71 -0.84 -28.37
N LYS A 285 -5.60 -1.18 -29.65
CA LYS A 285 -6.74 -1.13 -30.57
C LYS A 285 -7.81 -2.12 -30.15
N ASP A 286 -9.06 -1.82 -30.50
CA ASP A 286 -10.22 -2.68 -30.21
C ASP A 286 -10.47 -2.93 -28.70
N PHE A 287 -10.03 -2.00 -27.85
CA PHE A 287 -10.26 -2.04 -26.41
C PHE A 287 -10.79 -0.70 -25.88
N THR A 288 -11.75 -0.77 -24.97
CA THR A 288 -12.34 0.40 -24.31
C THR A 288 -12.44 0.09 -22.81
N PRO A 289 -12.00 1.02 -21.93
CA PRO A 289 -11.50 2.38 -22.21
C PRO A 289 -10.11 2.41 -22.84
N PHE A 290 -9.71 3.57 -23.36
CA PHE A 290 -8.40 3.79 -23.99
C PHE A 290 -7.25 3.46 -23.03
N GLN A 291 -6.36 2.56 -23.44
CA GLN A 291 -5.13 2.21 -22.72
C GLN A 291 -3.99 1.91 -23.68
N TYR A 292 -2.77 1.96 -23.17
CA TYR A 292 -1.58 1.57 -23.90
C TYR A 292 -1.21 0.10 -23.63
N GLN A 293 -0.47 -0.49 -24.56
CA GLN A 293 0.12 -1.83 -24.43
C GLN A 293 1.55 -1.84 -24.96
N ASP A 294 2.35 -2.79 -24.47
CA ASP A 294 3.66 -3.11 -25.00
C ASP A 294 3.55 -3.86 -26.35
N PRO A 295 4.65 -4.01 -27.14
CA PRO A 295 4.62 -4.69 -28.43
C PRO A 295 4.14 -6.16 -28.36
N SER A 296 4.27 -6.83 -27.23
CA SER A 296 3.80 -8.21 -27.05
C SER A 296 2.33 -8.29 -26.62
N GLY A 297 1.73 -7.18 -26.17
CA GLY A 297 0.38 -7.14 -25.59
C GLY A 297 0.29 -7.74 -24.19
N SER A 298 1.43 -8.02 -23.54
CA SER A 298 1.47 -8.64 -22.20
C SER A 298 1.37 -7.62 -21.06
N LEU A 299 1.82 -6.39 -21.31
CA LEU A 299 1.85 -5.30 -20.33
C LEU A 299 1.00 -4.14 -20.81
N MET A 300 0.54 -3.34 -19.86
CA MET A 300 -0.27 -2.16 -20.13
C MET A 300 0.26 -0.92 -19.42
N MET A 301 -0.11 0.25 -19.94
CA MET A 301 -0.02 1.53 -19.25
C MET A 301 -1.33 2.30 -19.39
N LEU A 302 -1.69 3.02 -18.35
CA LEU A 302 -2.80 3.97 -18.38
C LEU A 302 -2.37 5.29 -19.03
N PRO A 303 -3.28 6.11 -19.54
CA PRO A 303 -2.96 7.49 -19.92
C PRO A 303 -2.29 8.29 -18.81
N SER A 304 -2.68 8.07 -17.55
CA SER A 304 -2.04 8.68 -16.37
C SER A 304 -0.59 8.21 -16.14
N ASP A 305 -0.19 7.05 -16.63
CA ASP A 305 1.20 6.61 -16.61
C ASP A 305 2.01 7.27 -17.73
N ILE A 306 1.50 7.25 -18.95
CA ILE A 306 2.19 7.80 -20.12
C ILE A 306 2.41 9.30 -19.98
N VAL A 307 1.46 10.03 -19.40
CA VAL A 307 1.60 11.48 -19.17
C VAL A 307 2.80 11.84 -18.28
N LEU A 308 3.29 10.89 -17.46
CA LEU A 308 4.50 11.11 -16.68
C LEU A 308 5.76 11.27 -17.55
N LEU A 309 5.75 10.73 -18.78
CA LEU A 309 6.82 10.96 -19.78
C LEU A 309 6.60 12.22 -20.61
N GLU A 310 5.35 12.61 -20.83
CA GLU A 310 4.99 13.72 -21.73
C GLU A 310 5.07 15.08 -21.02
N ASP A 311 4.72 15.14 -19.72
CA ASP A 311 4.85 16.35 -18.92
C ASP A 311 6.31 16.54 -18.47
N LYS A 312 6.92 17.67 -18.88
CA LYS A 312 8.34 17.95 -18.61
C LYS A 312 8.69 17.96 -17.12
N SER A 313 7.76 18.36 -16.25
CA SER A 313 7.98 18.43 -14.81
C SER A 313 7.93 17.06 -14.16
N PHE A 314 7.08 16.16 -14.65
CA PHE A 314 7.04 14.76 -14.19
C PHE A 314 8.20 13.95 -14.75
N LYS A 315 8.50 14.11 -16.06
CA LYS A 315 9.52 13.33 -16.76
C LYS A 315 10.88 13.35 -16.09
N LYS A 316 11.31 14.48 -15.56
CA LYS A 316 12.61 14.58 -14.85
C LYS A 316 12.70 13.62 -13.65
N TYR A 317 11.57 13.36 -12.95
CA TYR A 317 11.54 12.43 -11.83
C TYR A 317 11.42 10.98 -12.31
N VAL A 318 10.70 10.72 -13.42
CA VAL A 318 10.74 9.41 -14.08
C VAL A 318 12.16 9.02 -14.45
N ASP A 319 12.91 9.96 -15.07
CA ASP A 319 14.31 9.73 -15.44
C ASP A 319 15.18 9.44 -14.21
N MET A 320 15.05 10.24 -13.14
CA MET A 320 15.78 10.03 -11.88
C MET A 320 15.51 8.67 -11.25
N TYR A 321 14.25 8.24 -11.21
CA TYR A 321 13.85 6.99 -10.57
C TYR A 321 14.18 5.78 -11.44
N ALA A 322 14.09 5.88 -12.76
CA ALA A 322 14.51 4.80 -13.66
C ALA A 322 15.99 4.44 -13.50
N ASP A 323 16.82 5.43 -13.16
CA ASP A 323 18.27 5.26 -13.03
C ASP A 323 18.73 4.98 -11.59
N ASN A 324 17.84 5.13 -10.58
CA ASN A 324 18.21 5.00 -9.17
C ASN A 324 17.08 4.41 -8.30
N ASP A 325 17.10 3.09 -8.15
CA ASP A 325 16.14 2.32 -7.35
C ASP A 325 16.09 2.76 -5.88
N LYS A 326 17.27 3.08 -5.31
CA LYS A 326 17.37 3.51 -3.91
C LYS A 326 16.68 4.85 -3.70
N LEU A 327 16.94 5.81 -4.59
CA LEU A 327 16.30 7.13 -4.52
C LEU A 327 14.79 7.03 -4.68
N PHE A 328 14.33 6.16 -5.60
CA PHE A 328 12.90 5.89 -5.76
C PHE A 328 12.29 5.38 -4.45
N PHE A 329 12.87 4.35 -3.83
CA PHE A 329 12.35 3.78 -2.59
C PHE A 329 12.40 4.76 -1.42
N GLU A 330 13.43 5.61 -1.32
CA GLU A 330 13.50 6.67 -0.31
C GLU A 330 12.37 7.70 -0.46
N ASP A 331 12.10 8.15 -1.68
CA ASP A 331 11.03 9.12 -1.94
C ASP A 331 9.64 8.50 -1.82
N PHE A 332 9.47 7.28 -2.34
CA PHE A 332 8.21 6.53 -2.22
C PHE A 332 7.85 6.30 -0.76
N SER A 333 8.80 5.81 0.06
CA SER A 333 8.52 5.53 1.47
C SER A 333 8.08 6.78 2.24
N LYS A 334 8.73 7.92 2.00
CA LYS A 334 8.36 9.20 2.61
C LYS A 334 6.99 9.69 2.13
N ALA A 335 6.75 9.66 0.82
CA ALA A 335 5.49 10.12 0.25
C ALA A 335 4.31 9.22 0.67
N PHE A 336 4.52 7.90 0.73
CA PHE A 336 3.49 6.96 1.15
C PHE A 336 3.20 7.07 2.65
N ALA A 337 4.22 7.22 3.51
CA ALA A 337 4.03 7.50 4.93
C ALA A 337 3.22 8.79 5.14
N THR A 338 3.59 9.88 4.44
CA THR A 338 2.83 11.15 4.47
C THR A 338 1.38 10.93 4.03
N LEU A 339 1.15 10.17 2.95
CA LEU A 339 -0.19 9.85 2.45
C LEU A 339 -1.05 9.18 3.51
N LEU A 340 -0.48 8.18 4.21
CA LEU A 340 -1.20 7.44 5.25
C LEU A 340 -1.51 8.27 6.49
N GLU A 341 -0.89 9.44 6.65
CA GLU A 341 -1.12 10.33 7.79
C GLU A 341 -2.00 11.55 7.45
N LEU A 342 -2.49 11.64 6.21
CA LEU A 342 -3.37 12.74 5.80
C LEU A 342 -4.69 12.73 6.59
N GLY A 343 -5.01 13.88 7.17
CA GLY A 343 -6.23 14.08 7.95
C GLY A 343 -6.18 13.52 9.37
N THR A 344 -5.07 12.93 9.78
CA THR A 344 -4.91 12.31 11.11
C THR A 344 -4.53 13.32 12.20
N LYS A 345 -4.75 12.93 13.45
CA LYS A 345 -4.38 13.67 14.65
C LYS A 345 -3.82 12.70 15.69
N ASP A 346 -2.86 13.19 16.48
CA ASP A 346 -2.35 12.50 17.68
C ASP A 346 -1.86 11.06 17.40
N LEU A 347 -1.18 10.84 16.26
CA LEU A 347 -0.59 9.54 15.96
C LEU A 347 0.58 9.22 16.87
N VAL A 348 0.70 7.95 17.24
CA VAL A 348 1.75 7.40 18.11
C VAL A 348 2.72 6.59 17.25
N GLU A 349 4.02 6.75 17.47
CA GLU A 349 5.04 5.95 16.80
C GLU A 349 4.94 4.48 17.26
N GLU A 350 5.08 3.56 16.30
CA GLU A 350 5.25 2.14 16.61
C GLU A 350 6.56 1.99 17.40
N SER A 351 6.49 1.40 18.60
CA SER A 351 7.69 1.12 19.37
C SER A 351 8.48 0.00 18.69
N ALA A 352 9.75 0.29 18.42
CA ALA A 352 10.69 -0.66 17.83
C ALA A 352 10.89 -1.92 18.69
#